data_334d82feacee107b70956ac0d7a68c7e
#
_entry.id   334d82feacee107b70956ac0d7a68c7e
#
_cell.length_a   1.000
_cell.length_b   1.000
_cell.length_c   1.000
_cell.angle_alpha   90.00
_cell.angle_beta   90.00
_cell.angle_gamma   90.00
#
_symmetry.space_group_name_H-M   'P 1'
#
loop_
_entity.id
_entity.type
_entity.pdbx_description
1 polymer ?
#
loop_
_entity_poly.entity_id
_entity_poly.type
_entity_poly.pdbx_seq_one_letter_code
_entity_poly.pdbx_strand_id
1 'polypeptide(L)'
;MRHISAILSICLIFNTFAGFGQKIDTLSIRSEALQEQRLVYVYLPEFYRYQSDSVKLPVICILDGQHEWFVNPVLSTLRYLQYTHEIPQSIVVVVPHTDRVKECAIDSVGRELPLHIFLTRELEESLQSYNPGSYRMLIGHSFSASFSLHALLLSPDFYAAVIANSPLDELEKLIVALESVKENSSGKIALSVGGMARDKDFYHRRVYNQLKSGYPSFFSSIGLFEADQSAHNAVPVVAVPQLLMHFFSGFSSRYSHIAAVDSEYRLIEEPGTVDEELERIGKASRLSGFPYPPELPEINGIASRYLSGGYNSHAIGVYESGVKYFPAYYEFHLYLYELLLPEEPGRAKQHLLKAKKLIETIEPDGVEKLTLLKEIGAAISKQGW
;
A
#
# COMPACT_ATOMS: atom_id res chain seq x y z
N MET A 1 24.34 19.48 24.97
CA MET A 1 23.26 18.65 25.52
C MET A 1 21.93 19.36 25.80
N ARG A 2 21.86 20.70 26.01
CA ARG A 2 20.58 21.39 26.29
C ARG A 2 19.77 21.80 25.05
N HIS A 3 20.33 21.77 23.84
CA HIS A 3 19.65 22.17 22.62
C HIS A 3 18.93 21.01 21.88
N ILE A 4 19.34 19.76 22.10
CA ILE A 4 18.71 18.58 21.50
C ILE A 4 17.34 18.31 22.11
N SER A 5 17.14 18.60 23.39
CA SER A 5 15.84 18.43 24.06
C SER A 5 14.73 19.37 23.55
N ALA A 6 15.11 20.53 23.00
CA ALA A 6 14.13 21.48 22.44
C ALA A 6 13.64 21.04 21.05
N ILE A 7 14.49 20.35 20.27
CA ILE A 7 14.16 19.86 18.93
C ILE A 7 13.22 18.65 19.01
N LEU A 8 13.45 17.72 19.94
CA LEU A 8 12.53 16.60 20.17
C LEU A 8 11.14 17.06 20.65
N SER A 9 11.05 18.19 21.36
CA SER A 9 9.76 18.75 21.79
C SER A 9 8.96 19.36 20.64
N ILE A 10 9.60 19.86 19.60
CA ILE A 10 8.92 20.42 18.41
C ILE A 10 8.36 19.30 17.53
N CYS A 11 9.07 18.18 17.36
CA CYS A 11 8.56 17.02 16.61
C CYS A 11 7.33 16.35 17.24
N LEU A 12 7.07 16.53 18.54
CA LEU A 12 5.94 15.91 19.24
C LEU A 12 4.66 16.77 19.25
N ILE A 13 4.71 18.01 18.79
CA ILE A 13 3.55 18.93 18.86
C ILE A 13 2.79 19.04 17.51
N PHE A 14 3.36 18.59 16.39
CA PHE A 14 2.78 18.77 15.06
C PHE A 14 1.98 17.57 14.51
N ASN A 15 1.35 16.77 15.37
CA ASN A 15 0.26 15.90 14.95
C ASN A 15 -1.10 16.60 15.01
N THR A 16 -1.18 17.84 14.54
CA THR A 16 -2.49 18.41 14.22
C THR A 16 -2.90 17.90 12.85
N PHE A 17 -3.82 16.96 12.85
CA PHE A 17 -4.50 16.48 11.66
C PHE A 17 -5.13 17.63 10.88
N ALA A 18 -4.38 18.26 9.99
CA ALA A 18 -5.00 18.85 8.83
C ALA A 18 -5.59 17.66 8.06
N GLY A 19 -6.90 17.51 8.08
CA GLY A 19 -7.60 16.43 7.41
C GLY A 19 -7.40 16.54 5.90
N PHE A 20 -6.26 16.12 5.41
CA PHE A 20 -6.00 15.96 3.99
C PHE A 20 -6.84 14.75 3.53
N GLY A 21 -7.99 15.05 2.96
CA GLY A 21 -8.81 14.03 2.34
C GLY A 21 -7.98 13.28 1.30
N GLN A 22 -8.04 11.97 1.31
CA GLN A 22 -7.45 11.14 0.27
C GLN A 22 -7.90 11.66 -1.09
N LYS A 23 -6.96 11.90 -2.01
CA LYS A 23 -7.29 12.33 -3.37
C LYS A 23 -8.02 11.20 -4.08
N ILE A 24 -9.19 11.51 -4.62
CA ILE A 24 -10.01 10.59 -5.41
C ILE A 24 -10.13 11.17 -6.82
N ASP A 25 -9.62 10.43 -7.79
CA ASP A 25 -9.78 10.77 -9.19
C ASP A 25 -10.85 9.85 -9.81
N THR A 26 -11.65 10.37 -10.71
CA THR A 26 -12.61 9.59 -11.51
C THR A 26 -12.11 9.50 -12.93
N LEU A 27 -11.84 8.26 -13.38
CA LEU A 27 -11.51 7.99 -14.77
C LEU A 27 -12.75 7.55 -15.53
N SER A 28 -12.92 8.10 -16.74
CA SER A 28 -13.96 7.71 -17.68
C SER A 28 -13.29 7.06 -18.90
N ILE A 29 -13.35 5.73 -18.95
CA ILE A 29 -12.65 4.91 -19.96
C ILE A 29 -13.65 4.42 -21.00
N ARG A 30 -13.41 4.73 -22.27
CA ARG A 30 -14.16 4.11 -23.37
C ARG A 30 -13.64 2.70 -23.58
N SER A 31 -14.38 1.74 -23.07
CA SER A 31 -14.01 0.33 -23.20
C SER A 31 -14.50 -0.25 -24.52
N GLU A 32 -13.59 -0.77 -25.32
CA GLU A 32 -13.91 -1.57 -26.49
C GLU A 32 -14.30 -2.99 -26.11
N ALA A 33 -13.66 -3.55 -25.09
CA ALA A 33 -13.95 -4.89 -24.60
C ALA A 33 -15.36 -4.99 -24.00
N LEU A 34 -15.77 -4.00 -23.19
CA LEU A 34 -17.10 -3.95 -22.56
C LEU A 34 -18.16 -3.28 -23.45
N GLN A 35 -17.77 -2.63 -24.55
CA GLN A 35 -18.64 -1.88 -25.48
C GLN A 35 -19.43 -0.75 -24.80
N GLU A 36 -18.82 -0.09 -23.78
CA GLU A 36 -19.45 0.98 -23.02
C GLU A 36 -18.44 2.01 -22.51
N GLN A 37 -18.94 3.09 -21.92
CA GLN A 37 -18.16 4.03 -21.14
C GLN A 37 -18.12 3.55 -19.70
N ARG A 38 -16.94 3.20 -19.19
CA ARG A 38 -16.75 2.72 -17.82
C ARG A 38 -16.16 3.82 -16.94
N LEU A 39 -16.84 4.10 -15.83
CA LEU A 39 -16.29 4.93 -14.76
C LEU A 39 -15.55 4.05 -13.76
N VAL A 40 -14.35 4.48 -13.35
CA VAL A 40 -13.60 3.87 -12.26
C VAL A 40 -13.09 4.96 -11.31
N TYR A 41 -12.95 4.62 -10.04
CA TYR A 41 -12.49 5.56 -9.02
C TYR A 41 -11.10 5.18 -8.55
N VAL A 42 -10.17 6.13 -8.63
CA VAL A 42 -8.76 5.94 -8.24
C VAL A 42 -8.50 6.69 -6.95
N TYR A 43 -8.14 5.96 -5.90
CA TYR A 43 -7.80 6.50 -4.60
C TYR A 43 -6.27 6.49 -4.45
N LEU A 44 -5.69 7.66 -4.28
CA LEU A 44 -4.25 7.82 -4.12
C LEU A 44 -3.88 7.91 -2.64
N PRO A 45 -2.72 7.36 -2.23
CA PRO A 45 -2.24 7.51 -0.87
C PRO A 45 -1.99 8.98 -0.51
N GLU A 46 -2.03 9.30 0.79
CA GLU A 46 -1.85 10.67 1.28
C GLU A 46 -0.51 11.29 0.83
N PHE A 47 0.56 10.51 0.90
CA PHE A 47 1.91 10.98 0.56
C PHE A 47 2.26 10.88 -0.92
N TYR A 48 1.33 10.47 -1.78
CA TYR A 48 1.55 10.31 -3.22
C TYR A 48 2.11 11.58 -3.88
N ARG A 49 1.64 12.76 -3.46
CA ARG A 49 2.07 14.07 -4.01
C ARG A 49 3.54 14.41 -3.75
N TYR A 50 4.18 13.74 -2.81
CA TYR A 50 5.57 13.96 -2.44
C TYR A 50 6.54 13.02 -3.14
N GLN A 51 6.04 11.97 -3.78
CA GLN A 51 6.84 10.89 -4.35
C GLN A 51 7.56 11.32 -5.63
N SER A 52 8.72 10.73 -5.85
CA SER A 52 9.41 10.80 -7.14
C SER A 52 8.85 9.73 -8.10
N ASP A 53 9.12 9.89 -9.39
CA ASP A 53 8.74 8.90 -10.41
C ASP A 53 9.45 7.54 -10.22
N SER A 54 10.48 7.47 -9.38
CA SER A 54 11.16 6.21 -9.04
C SER A 54 10.35 5.34 -8.07
N VAL A 55 9.39 5.93 -7.33
CA VAL A 55 8.52 5.20 -6.42
C VAL A 55 7.36 4.61 -7.19
N LYS A 56 7.29 3.29 -7.24
CA LYS A 56 6.26 2.53 -7.95
C LYS A 56 5.34 1.87 -6.92
N LEU A 57 4.07 2.26 -6.88
CA LEU A 57 3.11 1.74 -5.90
C LEU A 57 2.40 0.48 -6.40
N PRO A 58 2.09 -0.47 -5.50
CA PRO A 58 1.15 -1.54 -5.77
C PRO A 58 -0.20 -0.99 -6.22
N VAL A 59 -0.93 -1.76 -7.03
CA VAL A 59 -2.32 -1.46 -7.41
C VAL A 59 -3.25 -2.51 -6.82
N ILE A 60 -4.25 -2.08 -6.08
CA ILE A 60 -5.31 -2.94 -5.52
C ILE A 60 -6.62 -2.57 -6.20
N CYS A 61 -7.14 -3.48 -7.02
CA CYS A 61 -8.45 -3.33 -7.66
C CYS A 61 -9.53 -3.97 -6.80
N ILE A 62 -10.56 -3.20 -6.44
CA ILE A 62 -11.76 -3.67 -5.76
C ILE A 62 -12.87 -3.74 -6.81
N LEU A 63 -13.36 -4.92 -7.09
CA LEU A 63 -14.53 -5.13 -7.94
C LEU A 63 -15.82 -4.78 -7.20
N ASP A 64 -16.95 -4.85 -7.87
CA ASP A 64 -18.26 -4.55 -7.28
C ASP A 64 -18.41 -3.09 -6.76
N GLY A 65 -17.80 -2.12 -7.43
CA GLY A 65 -17.81 -0.71 -7.04
C GLY A 65 -19.21 -0.09 -6.85
N GLN A 66 -20.25 -0.69 -7.42
CA GLN A 66 -21.65 -0.30 -7.25
C GLN A 66 -22.25 -0.75 -5.91
N HIS A 67 -21.54 -1.61 -5.15
CA HIS A 67 -22.00 -2.13 -3.84
C HIS A 67 -21.29 -1.41 -2.69
N GLU A 68 -21.82 -0.27 -2.27
CA GLU A 68 -21.25 0.53 -1.18
C GLU A 68 -21.04 -0.26 0.12
N TRP A 69 -21.95 -1.18 0.45
CA TRP A 69 -21.86 -2.04 1.62
C TRP A 69 -20.63 -2.96 1.61
N PHE A 70 -20.09 -3.27 0.42
CA PHE A 70 -18.85 -4.04 0.26
C PHE A 70 -17.63 -3.12 0.14
N VAL A 71 -17.70 -2.12 -0.74
CA VAL A 71 -16.57 -1.24 -1.05
C VAL A 71 -16.14 -0.38 0.13
N ASN A 72 -17.09 0.26 0.83
CA ASN A 72 -16.75 1.19 1.91
C ASN A 72 -15.99 0.53 3.08
N PRO A 73 -16.39 -0.64 3.60
CA PRO A 73 -15.59 -1.34 4.61
C PRO A 73 -14.20 -1.75 4.11
N VAL A 74 -14.09 -2.23 2.86
CA VAL A 74 -12.80 -2.62 2.28
C VAL A 74 -11.87 -1.42 2.12
N LEU A 75 -12.37 -0.28 1.61
CA LEU A 75 -11.61 0.97 1.52
C LEU A 75 -11.16 1.47 2.90
N SER A 76 -12.06 1.42 3.89
CA SER A 76 -11.74 1.84 5.26
C SER A 76 -10.66 0.95 5.86
N THR A 77 -10.71 -0.36 5.61
CA THR A 77 -9.69 -1.31 6.03
C THR A 77 -8.34 -1.02 5.39
N LEU A 78 -8.32 -0.84 4.06
CA LEU A 78 -7.08 -0.51 3.34
C LEU A 78 -6.45 0.77 3.88
N ARG A 79 -7.25 1.82 4.04
CA ARG A 79 -6.77 3.09 4.61
C ARG A 79 -6.18 2.93 6.01
N TYR A 80 -6.87 2.19 6.86
CA TYR A 80 -6.41 1.95 8.23
C TYR A 80 -5.08 1.19 8.23
N LEU A 81 -5.00 0.07 7.50
CA LEU A 81 -3.80 -0.75 7.45
C LEU A 81 -2.61 -0.04 6.78
N GLN A 82 -2.86 0.82 5.79
CA GLN A 82 -1.83 1.69 5.20
C GLN A 82 -1.38 2.77 6.20
N TYR A 83 -2.30 3.37 6.95
CA TYR A 83 -1.99 4.36 7.97
C TYR A 83 -1.17 3.77 9.13
N THR A 84 -1.50 2.55 9.56
CA THR A 84 -0.78 1.84 10.62
C THR A 84 0.48 1.11 10.12
N HIS A 85 0.82 1.24 8.83
CA HIS A 85 1.98 0.58 8.20
C HIS A 85 1.98 -0.94 8.30
N GLU A 86 0.80 -1.56 8.33
CA GLU A 86 0.66 -3.02 8.25
C GLU A 86 0.72 -3.53 6.81
N ILE A 87 0.34 -2.70 5.84
CA ILE A 87 0.42 -2.96 4.41
C ILE A 87 1.01 -1.77 3.67
N PRO A 88 1.62 -1.97 2.48
CA PRO A 88 2.22 -0.88 1.71
C PRO A 88 1.19 0.14 1.24
N GLN A 89 1.60 1.40 1.13
CA GLN A 89 0.83 2.41 0.41
C GLN A 89 0.58 1.93 -1.02
N SER A 90 -0.65 2.04 -1.47
CA SER A 90 -1.10 1.47 -2.75
C SER A 90 -2.04 2.42 -3.47
N ILE A 91 -2.04 2.36 -4.80
CA ILE A 91 -3.11 2.94 -5.62
C ILE A 91 -4.31 1.98 -5.51
N VAL A 92 -5.44 2.45 -4.98
CA VAL A 92 -6.65 1.64 -4.88
C VAL A 92 -7.61 2.04 -5.99
N VAL A 93 -8.03 1.06 -6.78
CA VAL A 93 -8.93 1.28 -7.92
C VAL A 93 -10.25 0.55 -7.66
N VAL A 94 -11.34 1.29 -7.63
CA VAL A 94 -12.69 0.73 -7.46
C VAL A 94 -13.37 0.65 -8.81
N VAL A 95 -13.78 -0.55 -9.19
CA VAL A 95 -14.38 -0.87 -10.50
C VAL A 95 -15.84 -1.25 -10.32
N PRO A 96 -16.80 -0.35 -10.63
CA PRO A 96 -18.21 -0.69 -10.67
C PRO A 96 -18.54 -1.57 -11.89
N HIS A 97 -19.53 -2.42 -11.75
CA HIS A 97 -20.13 -3.18 -12.85
C HIS A 97 -21.42 -2.52 -13.32
N THR A 98 -21.67 -2.55 -14.62
CA THR A 98 -22.98 -2.18 -15.20
C THR A 98 -23.93 -3.36 -15.13
N ASP A 99 -23.46 -4.54 -15.51
CA ASP A 99 -24.18 -5.81 -15.37
C ASP A 99 -23.23 -6.85 -14.73
N ARG A 100 -23.21 -6.86 -13.40
CA ARG A 100 -22.31 -7.67 -12.61
C ARG A 100 -22.37 -9.16 -12.95
N VAL A 101 -23.59 -9.69 -13.12
CA VAL A 101 -23.77 -11.12 -13.42
C VAL A 101 -23.17 -11.46 -14.78
N LYS A 102 -23.51 -10.68 -15.81
CA LYS A 102 -23.00 -10.89 -17.16
C LYS A 102 -21.49 -10.70 -17.26
N GLU A 103 -20.94 -9.70 -16.56
CA GLU A 103 -19.52 -9.37 -16.63
C GLU A 103 -18.63 -10.37 -15.89
N CYS A 104 -19.13 -10.93 -14.78
CA CYS A 104 -18.39 -11.88 -13.96
C CYS A 104 -18.71 -13.35 -14.22
N ALA A 105 -19.75 -13.66 -14.99
CA ALA A 105 -20.15 -15.04 -15.26
C ALA A 105 -19.06 -15.80 -16.05
N ILE A 106 -18.68 -16.95 -15.52
CA ILE A 106 -17.67 -17.84 -16.12
C ILE A 106 -18.41 -18.92 -16.91
N ASP A 107 -18.58 -18.72 -18.20
CA ASP A 107 -19.19 -19.70 -19.09
C ASP A 107 -18.28 -20.90 -19.42
N SER A 108 -16.97 -20.64 -19.40
CA SER A 108 -15.93 -21.65 -19.60
C SER A 108 -14.64 -21.24 -18.88
N VAL A 109 -14.17 -22.07 -17.97
CA VAL A 109 -12.90 -21.83 -17.27
C VAL A 109 -11.73 -21.83 -18.27
N GLY A 110 -10.87 -20.81 -18.20
CA GLY A 110 -9.76 -20.59 -19.13
C GLY A 110 -10.12 -19.75 -20.38
N ARG A 111 -11.39 -19.40 -20.58
CA ARG A 111 -11.78 -18.48 -21.65
C ARG A 111 -11.68 -17.02 -21.19
N GLU A 112 -11.05 -16.17 -22.01
CA GLU A 112 -10.93 -14.74 -21.71
C GLU A 112 -12.30 -14.04 -21.76
N LEU A 113 -12.59 -13.26 -20.72
CA LEU A 113 -13.82 -12.48 -20.59
C LEU A 113 -13.58 -11.01 -20.90
N PRO A 114 -14.58 -10.25 -21.41
CA PRO A 114 -14.45 -8.82 -21.69
C PRO A 114 -13.96 -8.01 -20.49
N LEU A 115 -14.41 -8.31 -19.27
CA LEU A 115 -13.96 -7.65 -18.06
C LEU A 115 -12.46 -7.91 -17.78
N HIS A 116 -11.95 -9.11 -18.07
CA HIS A 116 -10.53 -9.41 -17.94
C HIS A 116 -9.69 -8.57 -18.91
N ILE A 117 -10.13 -8.44 -20.19
CA ILE A 117 -9.46 -7.59 -21.18
C ILE A 117 -9.46 -6.13 -20.72
N PHE A 118 -10.60 -5.65 -20.22
CA PHE A 118 -10.71 -4.29 -19.67
C PHE A 118 -9.69 -4.06 -18.55
N LEU A 119 -9.62 -4.95 -17.56
CA LEU A 119 -8.75 -4.81 -16.39
C LEU A 119 -7.26 -4.87 -16.76
N THR A 120 -6.87 -5.77 -17.66
CA THR A 120 -5.46 -6.05 -17.95
C THR A 120 -4.87 -5.18 -19.05
N ARG A 121 -5.70 -4.54 -19.88
CA ARG A 121 -5.26 -3.72 -21.02
C ARG A 121 -5.74 -2.28 -20.90
N GLU A 122 -7.05 -2.04 -20.96
CA GLU A 122 -7.61 -0.69 -21.09
C GLU A 122 -7.49 0.12 -19.80
N LEU A 123 -7.79 -0.50 -18.66
CA LEU A 123 -7.60 0.12 -17.34
C LEU A 123 -6.11 0.30 -17.05
N GLU A 124 -5.28 -0.71 -17.35
CA GLU A 124 -3.84 -0.67 -17.12
C GLU A 124 -3.18 0.48 -17.91
N GLU A 125 -3.56 0.69 -19.17
CA GLU A 125 -3.09 1.83 -19.96
C GLU A 125 -3.50 3.16 -19.31
N SER A 126 -4.74 3.26 -18.84
CA SER A 126 -5.25 4.46 -18.19
C SER A 126 -4.58 4.76 -16.86
N LEU A 127 -4.08 3.74 -16.16
CA LEU A 127 -3.38 3.89 -14.88
C LEU A 127 -1.92 4.32 -15.03
N GLN A 128 -1.32 4.28 -16.21
CA GLN A 128 0.09 4.63 -16.40
C GLN A 128 0.43 6.06 -15.94
N SER A 129 -0.54 6.99 -16.01
CA SER A 129 -0.39 8.35 -15.51
C SER A 129 -0.19 8.45 -13.99
N TYR A 130 -0.51 7.39 -13.25
CA TYR A 130 -0.30 7.28 -11.81
C TYR A 130 0.98 6.54 -11.42
N ASN A 131 1.85 6.23 -12.38
CA ASN A 131 3.14 5.60 -12.14
C ASN A 131 3.04 4.29 -11.31
N PRO A 132 2.21 3.32 -11.72
CA PRO A 132 1.99 2.09 -10.97
C PRO A 132 3.22 1.19 -10.98
N GLY A 133 3.42 0.43 -9.90
CA GLY A 133 4.36 -0.68 -9.84
C GLY A 133 3.85 -1.92 -10.58
N SER A 134 4.56 -3.03 -10.48
CA SER A 134 4.15 -4.28 -11.12
C SER A 134 3.18 -5.13 -10.28
N TYR A 135 3.04 -4.84 -8.99
CA TYR A 135 2.18 -5.62 -8.11
C TYR A 135 0.70 -5.29 -8.35
N ARG A 136 -0.08 -6.28 -8.76
CA ARG A 136 -1.53 -6.16 -9.00
C ARG A 136 -2.28 -7.13 -8.09
N MET A 137 -3.25 -6.60 -7.34
CA MET A 137 -4.15 -7.40 -6.50
C MET A 137 -5.60 -7.17 -6.92
N LEU A 138 -6.39 -8.25 -6.97
CA LEU A 138 -7.85 -8.17 -7.10
C LEU A 138 -8.53 -8.54 -5.79
N ILE A 139 -9.58 -7.79 -5.43
CA ILE A 139 -10.47 -8.11 -4.31
C ILE A 139 -11.90 -8.19 -4.86
N GLY A 140 -12.51 -9.37 -4.73
CA GLY A 140 -13.87 -9.62 -5.18
C GLY A 140 -14.72 -10.30 -4.12
N HIS A 141 -16.05 -10.30 -4.33
CA HIS A 141 -17.03 -10.96 -3.46
C HIS A 141 -18.05 -11.74 -4.30
N SER A 142 -18.32 -13.00 -3.93
CA SER A 142 -19.32 -13.84 -4.61
C SER A 142 -18.97 -14.06 -6.10
N PHE A 143 -19.79 -13.61 -7.06
CA PHE A 143 -19.50 -13.71 -8.49
C PHE A 143 -18.16 -13.06 -8.88
N SER A 144 -17.89 -11.85 -8.40
CA SER A 144 -16.62 -11.18 -8.70
C SER A 144 -15.44 -11.85 -7.99
N ALA A 145 -15.66 -12.59 -6.90
CA ALA A 145 -14.62 -13.41 -6.28
C ALA A 145 -14.23 -14.61 -7.16
N SER A 146 -15.22 -15.32 -7.74
CA SER A 146 -14.96 -16.38 -8.72
C SER A 146 -14.27 -15.83 -9.97
N PHE A 147 -14.75 -14.69 -10.48
CA PHE A 147 -14.09 -13.99 -11.58
C PHE A 147 -12.63 -13.63 -11.24
N SER A 148 -12.33 -13.17 -10.01
CA SER A 148 -10.96 -12.81 -9.61
C SER A 148 -10.01 -14.03 -9.65
N LEU A 149 -10.50 -15.21 -9.24
CA LEU A 149 -9.74 -16.46 -9.38
C LEU A 149 -9.51 -16.83 -10.85
N HIS A 150 -10.55 -16.64 -11.68
CA HIS A 150 -10.46 -16.87 -13.12
C HIS A 150 -9.49 -15.90 -13.80
N ALA A 151 -9.49 -14.64 -13.42
CA ALA A 151 -8.56 -13.62 -13.91
C ALA A 151 -7.10 -13.98 -13.59
N LEU A 152 -6.83 -14.47 -12.37
CA LEU A 152 -5.52 -14.97 -11.98
C LEU A 152 -5.09 -16.18 -12.85
N LEU A 153 -6.00 -17.12 -13.12
CA LEU A 153 -5.74 -18.26 -13.99
C LEU A 153 -5.36 -17.82 -15.40
N LEU A 154 -6.04 -16.81 -15.96
CA LEU A 154 -5.80 -16.29 -17.30
C LEU A 154 -4.49 -15.49 -17.42
N SER A 155 -4.10 -14.81 -16.36
CA SER A 155 -2.93 -13.91 -16.36
C SER A 155 -2.13 -14.04 -15.05
N PRO A 156 -1.49 -15.21 -14.80
CA PRO A 156 -0.82 -15.48 -13.53
C PRO A 156 0.42 -14.61 -13.29
N ASP A 157 1.03 -14.09 -14.36
CA ASP A 157 2.18 -13.18 -14.27
C ASP A 157 1.76 -11.72 -14.08
N PHE A 158 0.50 -11.38 -14.37
CA PHE A 158 -0.03 -10.04 -14.20
C PHE A 158 -0.54 -9.81 -12.78
N TYR A 159 -1.24 -10.79 -12.19
CA TYR A 159 -1.79 -10.67 -10.85
C TYR A 159 -0.87 -11.29 -9.80
N ALA A 160 -0.34 -10.45 -8.91
CA ALA A 160 0.48 -10.91 -7.79
C ALA A 160 -0.37 -11.53 -6.67
N ALA A 161 -1.63 -11.13 -6.52
CA ALA A 161 -2.51 -11.64 -5.48
C ALA A 161 -4.00 -11.49 -5.82
N VAL A 162 -4.81 -12.39 -5.25
CA VAL A 162 -6.27 -12.36 -5.29
C VAL A 162 -6.86 -12.62 -3.92
N ILE A 163 -7.78 -11.76 -3.46
CA ILE A 163 -8.66 -12.01 -2.31
C ILE A 163 -10.06 -12.29 -2.85
N ALA A 164 -10.48 -13.54 -2.75
CA ALA A 164 -11.77 -14.00 -3.22
C ALA A 164 -12.70 -14.31 -2.01
N ASN A 165 -13.64 -13.39 -1.74
CA ASN A 165 -14.56 -13.52 -0.63
C ASN A 165 -15.82 -14.29 -1.05
N SER A 166 -16.04 -15.46 -0.45
CA SER A 166 -17.18 -16.37 -0.71
C SER A 166 -17.38 -16.71 -2.21
N PRO A 167 -16.32 -17.08 -2.98
CA PRO A 167 -16.49 -17.56 -4.34
C PRO A 167 -17.23 -18.89 -4.35
N LEU A 168 -18.09 -19.11 -5.33
CA LEU A 168 -18.78 -20.39 -5.52
C LEU A 168 -18.92 -20.77 -6.99
N ASP A 169 -19.17 -19.80 -7.87
CA ASP A 169 -19.38 -20.04 -9.30
C ASP A 169 -18.14 -20.70 -9.92
N GLU A 170 -18.34 -21.86 -10.52
CA GLU A 170 -17.31 -22.72 -11.13
C GLU A 170 -16.11 -23.07 -10.22
N LEU A 171 -16.26 -22.93 -8.89
CA LEU A 171 -15.14 -22.98 -7.93
C LEU A 171 -14.31 -24.26 -8.04
N GLU A 172 -14.94 -25.43 -8.19
CA GLU A 172 -14.20 -26.69 -8.30
C GLU A 172 -13.33 -26.72 -9.56
N LYS A 173 -13.88 -26.31 -10.71
CA LYS A 173 -13.12 -26.26 -11.97
C LYS A 173 -11.98 -25.22 -11.90
N LEU A 174 -12.22 -24.08 -11.23
CA LEU A 174 -11.18 -23.07 -10.99
C LEU A 174 -10.05 -23.63 -10.13
N ILE A 175 -10.36 -24.35 -9.05
CA ILE A 175 -9.35 -24.99 -8.19
C ILE A 175 -8.50 -25.99 -8.98
N VAL A 176 -9.14 -26.88 -9.77
CA VAL A 176 -8.44 -27.85 -10.63
C VAL A 176 -7.50 -27.14 -11.60
N ALA A 177 -7.98 -26.10 -12.27
CA ALA A 177 -7.19 -25.34 -13.23
C ALA A 177 -6.03 -24.59 -12.56
N LEU A 178 -6.28 -23.91 -11.44
CA LEU A 178 -5.27 -23.18 -10.68
C LEU A 178 -4.18 -24.12 -10.10
N GLU A 179 -4.56 -25.30 -9.62
CA GLU A 179 -3.60 -26.28 -9.14
C GLU A 179 -2.64 -26.74 -10.25
N SER A 180 -3.17 -26.88 -11.49
CA SER A 180 -2.36 -27.29 -12.63
C SER A 180 -1.33 -26.25 -13.11
N VAL A 181 -1.57 -24.95 -12.86
CA VAL A 181 -0.68 -23.85 -13.26
C VAL A 181 0.19 -23.33 -12.13
N LYS A 182 -0.03 -23.79 -10.89
CA LYS A 182 0.59 -23.30 -9.67
C LYS A 182 2.12 -23.37 -9.67
N GLU A 183 2.71 -24.40 -10.25
CA GLU A 183 4.17 -24.55 -10.34
C GLU A 183 4.84 -23.43 -11.15
N ASN A 184 4.06 -22.76 -12.02
CA ASN A 184 4.51 -21.69 -12.91
C ASN A 184 3.98 -20.31 -12.50
N SER A 185 3.21 -20.20 -11.40
CA SER A 185 2.57 -18.95 -10.97
C SER A 185 3.14 -18.46 -9.64
N SER A 186 3.56 -17.19 -9.59
CA SER A 186 3.93 -16.51 -8.36
C SER A 186 2.73 -15.91 -7.61
N GLY A 187 1.54 -15.93 -8.21
CA GLY A 187 0.33 -15.30 -7.68
C GLY A 187 -0.17 -15.97 -6.41
N LYS A 188 -0.44 -15.14 -5.38
CA LYS A 188 -0.97 -15.60 -4.09
C LYS A 188 -2.49 -15.59 -4.11
N ILE A 189 -3.11 -16.62 -3.54
CA ILE A 189 -4.56 -16.75 -3.43
C ILE A 189 -4.96 -16.71 -1.96
N ALA A 190 -6.02 -15.95 -1.65
CA ALA A 190 -6.71 -16.04 -0.38
C ALA A 190 -8.22 -16.16 -0.61
N LEU A 191 -8.83 -17.12 0.08
CA LEU A 191 -10.26 -17.36 0.06
C LEU A 191 -10.86 -17.05 1.43
N SER A 192 -12.12 -16.63 1.43
CA SER A 192 -12.91 -16.59 2.66
C SER A 192 -14.31 -17.14 2.41
N VAL A 193 -14.93 -17.65 3.46
CA VAL A 193 -16.31 -18.15 3.42
C VAL A 193 -16.97 -17.99 4.78
N GLY A 194 -18.24 -17.61 4.80
CA GLY A 194 -19.05 -17.52 6.00
C GLY A 194 -19.46 -18.90 6.53
N GLY A 195 -20.17 -18.91 7.65
CA GLY A 195 -20.67 -20.13 8.25
C GLY A 195 -21.95 -19.95 9.05
N MET A 196 -22.52 -18.73 9.02
CA MET A 196 -23.72 -18.41 9.79
C MET A 196 -24.92 -19.30 9.39
N ALA A 197 -25.53 -19.93 10.37
CA ALA A 197 -26.67 -20.84 10.15
C ALA A 197 -27.81 -20.14 9.39
N ARG A 198 -28.40 -20.84 8.42
CA ARG A 198 -29.47 -20.39 7.53
C ARG A 198 -29.10 -19.34 6.51
N ASP A 199 -27.83 -18.94 6.41
CA ASP A 199 -27.30 -18.10 5.36
C ASP A 199 -26.81 -18.94 4.17
N LYS A 200 -26.54 -18.28 3.01
CA LYS A 200 -25.98 -18.95 1.83
C LYS A 200 -24.66 -19.66 2.16
N ASP A 201 -23.78 -18.98 2.86
CA ASP A 201 -22.44 -19.48 3.14
C ASP A 201 -22.44 -20.68 4.08
N PHE A 202 -23.50 -20.91 4.84
CA PHE A 202 -23.67 -22.15 5.57
C PHE A 202 -23.71 -23.37 4.62
N TYR A 203 -24.37 -23.22 3.47
CA TYR A 203 -24.42 -24.25 2.44
C TYR A 203 -23.14 -24.28 1.61
N HIS A 204 -22.58 -23.10 1.29
CA HIS A 204 -21.31 -22.99 0.59
C HIS A 204 -20.17 -23.64 1.39
N ARG A 205 -20.17 -23.52 2.72
CA ARG A 205 -19.18 -24.17 3.59
C ARG A 205 -19.12 -25.69 3.39
N ARG A 206 -20.24 -26.34 3.06
CA ARG A 206 -20.25 -27.77 2.76
C ARG A 206 -19.48 -28.07 1.50
N VAL A 207 -19.63 -27.24 0.46
CA VAL A 207 -18.85 -27.35 -0.78
C VAL A 207 -17.35 -27.13 -0.50
N TYR A 208 -17.02 -26.08 0.24
CA TYR A 208 -15.65 -25.81 0.66
C TYR A 208 -15.02 -26.98 1.41
N ASN A 209 -15.74 -27.61 2.34
CA ASN A 209 -15.23 -28.77 3.09
C ASN A 209 -14.99 -29.97 2.18
N GLN A 210 -15.84 -30.20 1.19
CA GLN A 210 -15.63 -31.25 0.19
C GLN A 210 -14.39 -30.97 -0.68
N LEU A 211 -14.26 -29.72 -1.15
CA LEU A 211 -13.10 -29.29 -1.94
C LEU A 211 -11.79 -29.36 -1.15
N LYS A 212 -11.80 -28.94 0.14
CA LYS A 212 -10.62 -29.11 1.02
C LYS A 212 -10.18 -30.55 1.15
N SER A 213 -11.11 -31.47 1.21
CA SER A 213 -10.81 -32.91 1.29
C SER A 213 -10.33 -33.47 -0.07
N GLY A 214 -10.88 -32.97 -1.17
CA GLY A 214 -10.53 -33.41 -2.52
C GLY A 214 -9.21 -32.82 -3.05
N TYR A 215 -8.87 -31.59 -2.65
CA TYR A 215 -7.71 -30.82 -3.14
C TYR A 215 -6.85 -30.28 -1.98
N PRO A 216 -6.30 -31.14 -1.10
CA PRO A 216 -5.57 -30.70 0.09
C PRO A 216 -4.32 -29.90 -0.22
N SER A 217 -3.61 -30.21 -1.32
CA SER A 217 -2.43 -29.47 -1.79
C SER A 217 -2.75 -28.01 -2.11
N PHE A 218 -3.84 -27.77 -2.81
CA PHE A 218 -4.31 -26.42 -3.12
C PHE A 218 -4.60 -25.65 -1.84
N PHE A 219 -5.45 -26.20 -0.96
CA PHE A 219 -5.87 -25.50 0.25
C PHE A 219 -4.77 -25.29 1.29
N SER A 220 -3.72 -26.12 1.30
CA SER A 220 -2.56 -25.91 2.18
C SER A 220 -1.64 -24.77 1.70
N SER A 221 -1.79 -24.33 0.47
CA SER A 221 -0.92 -23.32 -0.17
C SER A 221 -1.54 -21.95 -0.32
N ILE A 222 -2.80 -21.80 0.09
CA ILE A 222 -3.54 -20.53 0.01
C ILE A 222 -3.86 -20.00 1.40
N GLY A 223 -4.14 -18.69 1.50
CA GLY A 223 -4.80 -18.12 2.67
C GLY A 223 -6.27 -18.55 2.70
N LEU A 224 -6.74 -19.17 3.79
CA LEU A 224 -8.16 -19.49 3.96
C LEU A 224 -8.67 -18.89 5.28
N PHE A 225 -9.74 -18.10 5.20
CA PHE A 225 -10.41 -17.53 6.35
C PHE A 225 -11.87 -18.01 6.43
N GLU A 226 -12.17 -18.79 7.45
CA GLU A 226 -13.49 -19.34 7.71
C GLU A 226 -14.21 -18.50 8.79
N ALA A 227 -15.17 -17.67 8.37
CA ALA A 227 -15.88 -16.73 9.23
C ALA A 227 -17.18 -17.37 9.75
N ASP A 228 -17.10 -18.26 10.76
CA ASP A 228 -18.18 -19.11 11.22
C ASP A 228 -19.46 -18.36 11.64
N GLN A 229 -19.31 -17.14 12.18
CA GLN A 229 -20.43 -16.32 12.65
C GLN A 229 -20.90 -15.28 11.62
N SER A 230 -20.36 -15.33 10.39
CA SER A 230 -20.66 -14.33 9.38
C SER A 230 -21.61 -14.86 8.31
N ALA A 231 -22.62 -14.04 7.98
CA ALA A 231 -23.42 -14.19 6.78
C ALA A 231 -22.62 -13.82 5.52
N HIS A 232 -23.05 -14.29 4.37
CA HIS A 232 -22.39 -14.08 3.06
C HIS A 232 -21.91 -12.64 2.83
N ASN A 233 -22.76 -11.65 3.04
CA ASN A 233 -22.40 -10.25 2.81
C ASN A 233 -21.52 -9.65 3.92
N ALA A 234 -21.42 -10.30 5.10
CA ALA A 234 -20.58 -9.84 6.20
C ALA A 234 -19.14 -10.39 6.14
N VAL A 235 -18.93 -11.46 5.38
CA VAL A 235 -17.60 -12.11 5.26
C VAL A 235 -16.50 -11.12 4.91
N PRO A 236 -16.63 -10.22 3.91
CA PRO A 236 -15.55 -9.32 3.53
C PRO A 236 -15.08 -8.41 4.67
N VAL A 237 -16.02 -7.98 5.54
CA VAL A 237 -15.71 -7.06 6.64
C VAL A 237 -14.77 -7.69 7.67
N VAL A 238 -14.90 -9.00 7.90
CA VAL A 238 -14.07 -9.72 8.90
C VAL A 238 -12.85 -10.40 8.25
N ALA A 239 -12.97 -10.81 6.99
CA ALA A 239 -11.92 -11.57 6.31
C ALA A 239 -10.85 -10.68 5.67
N VAL A 240 -11.23 -9.61 4.98
CA VAL A 240 -10.29 -8.78 4.22
C VAL A 240 -9.14 -8.24 5.08
N PRO A 241 -9.35 -7.72 6.31
CA PRO A 241 -8.25 -7.27 7.15
C PRO A 241 -7.22 -8.38 7.42
N GLN A 242 -7.69 -9.58 7.76
CA GLN A 242 -6.82 -10.73 8.07
C GLN A 242 -6.06 -11.21 6.84
N LEU A 243 -6.71 -11.25 5.68
CA LEU A 243 -6.12 -11.71 4.45
C LEU A 243 -5.09 -10.72 3.89
N LEU A 244 -5.33 -9.42 4.03
CA LEU A 244 -4.34 -8.39 3.68
C LEU A 244 -3.10 -8.49 4.57
N MET A 245 -3.26 -8.57 5.88
CA MET A 245 -2.13 -8.76 6.80
C MET A 245 -1.38 -10.08 6.55
N HIS A 246 -2.08 -11.14 6.13
CA HIS A 246 -1.44 -12.39 5.72
C HIS A 246 -0.56 -12.21 4.46
N PHE A 247 -1.04 -11.52 3.43
CA PHE A 247 -0.27 -11.27 2.22
C PHE A 247 0.95 -10.38 2.43
N PHE A 248 0.81 -9.38 3.30
CA PHE A 248 1.87 -8.43 3.62
C PHE A 248 2.52 -8.71 4.98
N SER A 249 2.46 -9.96 5.44
CA SER A 249 3.10 -10.36 6.70
C SER A 249 4.58 -9.99 6.72
N GLY A 250 5.02 -9.32 7.80
CA GLY A 250 6.38 -8.83 7.94
C GLY A 250 6.64 -7.47 7.28
N PHE A 251 5.64 -6.83 6.64
CA PHE A 251 5.82 -5.50 6.08
C PHE A 251 6.18 -4.46 7.14
N SER A 252 5.39 -4.35 8.21
CA SER A 252 5.61 -3.39 9.30
C SER A 252 6.93 -3.61 10.05
N SER A 253 7.49 -4.81 10.01
CA SER A 253 8.75 -5.17 10.69
C SER A 253 9.98 -5.24 9.77
N ARG A 254 9.86 -4.95 8.48
CA ARG A 254 10.95 -5.15 7.50
C ARG A 254 12.23 -4.37 7.80
N TYR A 255 12.13 -3.26 8.52
CA TYR A 255 13.26 -2.44 8.98
C TYR A 255 13.55 -2.56 10.48
N SER A 256 12.95 -3.52 11.18
CA SER A 256 13.16 -3.68 12.63
C SER A 256 14.60 -4.00 13.02
N HIS A 257 15.35 -4.62 12.10
CA HIS A 257 16.75 -4.96 12.26
C HIS A 257 17.74 -3.85 11.84
N ILE A 258 17.25 -2.73 11.31
CA ILE A 258 18.09 -1.59 10.92
C ILE A 258 18.15 -0.61 12.07
N ALA A 259 19.35 -0.30 12.59
CA ALA A 259 19.53 0.53 13.76
C ALA A 259 18.61 0.09 14.93
N ALA A 260 18.56 -1.22 15.19
CA ALA A 260 17.66 -1.78 16.20
C ALA A 260 17.98 -1.22 17.59
N VAL A 261 16.92 -0.91 18.36
CA VAL A 261 17.03 -0.33 19.70
C VAL A 261 16.33 -1.20 20.74
N ASP A 262 16.81 -1.13 21.99
CA ASP A 262 16.17 -1.75 23.14
C ASP A 262 14.95 -0.93 23.64
N SER A 263 14.33 -1.38 24.72
CA SER A 263 13.19 -0.70 25.34
C SER A 263 13.48 0.71 25.88
N GLU A 264 14.75 1.08 26.00
CA GLU A 264 15.21 2.40 26.44
C GLU A 264 15.72 3.26 25.27
N TYR A 265 15.42 2.86 24.02
CA TYR A 265 15.85 3.51 22.79
C TYR A 265 17.38 3.58 22.61
N ARG A 266 18.14 2.68 23.21
CA ARG A 266 19.58 2.54 22.97
C ARG A 266 19.80 1.55 21.83
N LEU A 267 20.75 1.84 20.95
CA LEU A 267 21.14 0.90 19.90
C LEU A 267 21.62 -0.42 20.51
N ILE A 268 21.13 -1.53 19.96
CA ILE A 268 21.52 -2.89 20.40
C ILE A 268 22.95 -3.20 19.97
N GLU A 269 23.36 -2.65 18.81
CA GLU A 269 24.69 -2.80 18.24
C GLU A 269 25.18 -1.48 17.64
N GLU A 270 26.48 -1.27 17.59
CA GLU A 270 27.03 -0.12 16.86
C GLU A 270 26.79 -0.28 15.37
N PRO A 271 26.33 0.77 14.67
CA PRO A 271 26.11 0.72 13.24
C PRO A 271 27.45 0.58 12.50
N GLY A 272 27.41 -0.03 11.31
CA GLY A 272 28.50 -0.01 10.36
C GLY A 272 28.78 1.38 9.79
N THR A 273 29.42 1.45 8.64
CA THR A 273 29.56 2.71 7.89
C THR A 273 28.20 3.16 7.34
N VAL A 274 28.07 4.46 7.03
CA VAL A 274 26.84 5.00 6.43
C VAL A 274 26.45 4.21 5.17
N ASP A 275 27.41 3.89 4.30
CA ASP A 275 27.14 3.15 3.06
C ASP A 275 26.65 1.73 3.32
N GLU A 276 27.22 1.02 4.30
CA GLU A 276 26.78 -0.32 4.71
C GLU A 276 25.34 -0.29 5.22
N GLU A 277 24.99 0.70 6.05
CA GLU A 277 23.65 0.83 6.59
C GLU A 277 22.63 1.21 5.50
N LEU A 278 22.98 2.07 4.55
CA LEU A 278 22.13 2.39 3.40
C LEU A 278 21.93 1.16 2.49
N GLU A 279 22.96 0.32 2.33
CA GLU A 279 22.83 -0.96 1.61
C GLU A 279 21.89 -1.93 2.34
N ARG A 280 21.98 -2.02 3.68
CA ARG A 280 21.05 -2.82 4.50
C ARG A 280 19.60 -2.37 4.30
N ILE A 281 19.34 -1.05 4.34
CA ILE A 281 18.02 -0.47 4.04
C ILE A 281 17.58 -0.85 2.62
N GLY A 282 18.45 -0.73 1.64
CA GLY A 282 18.15 -1.09 0.25
C GLY A 282 17.80 -2.58 0.08
N LYS A 283 18.45 -3.48 0.82
CA LYS A 283 18.13 -4.92 0.82
C LYS A 283 16.76 -5.19 1.45
N ALA A 284 16.43 -4.50 2.55
CA ALA A 284 15.14 -4.62 3.22
C ALA A 284 13.98 -4.00 2.41
N SER A 285 14.28 -3.14 1.42
CA SER A 285 13.29 -2.49 0.54
C SER A 285 12.63 -3.44 -0.48
N ARG A 286 12.91 -4.76 -0.41
CA ARG A 286 12.26 -5.75 -1.27
C ARG A 286 11.07 -6.37 -0.55
N LEU A 287 9.88 -6.16 -1.10
CA LEU A 287 8.64 -6.68 -0.55
C LEU A 287 8.03 -7.69 -1.53
N SER A 288 7.76 -8.92 -1.06
CA SER A 288 7.02 -9.93 -1.84
C SER A 288 7.50 -10.09 -3.29
N GLY A 289 8.83 -9.94 -3.52
CA GLY A 289 9.44 -10.10 -4.85
C GLY A 289 9.48 -8.83 -5.71
N PHE A 290 8.95 -7.70 -5.26
CA PHE A 290 9.07 -6.42 -5.96
C PHE A 290 9.80 -5.37 -5.11
N PRO A 291 10.54 -4.42 -5.75
CA PRO A 291 11.20 -3.35 -5.04
C PRO A 291 10.16 -2.35 -4.51
N TYR A 292 10.23 -2.05 -3.21
CA TYR A 292 9.36 -1.07 -2.57
C TYR A 292 10.18 -0.24 -1.56
N PRO A 293 10.39 1.06 -1.81
CA PRO A 293 11.25 1.89 -0.97
C PRO A 293 10.70 2.07 0.43
N PRO A 294 11.53 2.56 1.38
CA PRO A 294 11.03 2.95 2.69
C PRO A 294 9.94 4.04 2.55
N GLU A 295 8.90 3.92 3.32
CA GLU A 295 7.86 4.95 3.43
C GLU A 295 8.33 6.12 4.32
N LEU A 296 7.66 7.27 4.25
CA LEU A 296 8.03 8.46 5.04
C LEU A 296 8.21 8.16 6.54
N PRO A 297 7.28 7.47 7.22
CA PRO A 297 7.45 7.14 8.64
C PRO A 297 8.58 6.15 8.91
N GLU A 298 8.87 5.24 8.00
CA GLU A 298 9.99 4.31 8.12
C GLU A 298 11.33 5.05 8.03
N ILE A 299 11.45 6.01 7.09
CA ILE A 299 12.63 6.88 6.97
C ILE A 299 12.84 7.65 8.28
N ASN A 300 11.78 8.31 8.81
CA ASN A 300 11.83 9.03 10.07
C ASN A 300 12.21 8.11 11.25
N GLY A 301 11.61 6.92 11.30
CA GLY A 301 11.90 5.95 12.35
C GLY A 301 13.35 5.46 12.34
N ILE A 302 13.90 5.15 11.18
CA ILE A 302 15.30 4.73 11.03
C ILE A 302 16.25 5.87 11.41
N ALA A 303 16.03 7.07 10.87
CA ALA A 303 16.85 8.24 11.18
C ALA A 303 16.83 8.59 12.69
N SER A 304 15.65 8.55 13.30
CA SER A 304 15.47 8.80 14.74
C SER A 304 16.27 7.85 15.61
N ARG A 305 16.35 6.57 15.24
CA ARG A 305 17.14 5.56 15.97
C ARG A 305 18.64 5.87 15.91
N TYR A 306 19.17 6.26 14.75
CA TYR A 306 20.56 6.72 14.65
C TYR A 306 20.81 7.98 15.48
N LEU A 307 19.90 8.97 15.42
CA LEU A 307 20.02 10.20 16.21
C LEU A 307 20.03 9.94 17.71
N SER A 308 19.25 8.98 18.21
CA SER A 308 19.24 8.59 19.62
C SER A 308 20.59 8.08 20.10
N GLY A 309 21.36 7.44 19.21
CA GLY A 309 22.73 6.99 19.46
C GLY A 309 23.82 8.02 19.18
N GLY A 310 23.48 9.22 18.68
CA GLY A 310 24.44 10.26 18.31
C GLY A 310 25.09 10.07 16.94
N TYR A 311 24.57 9.18 16.11
CA TYR A 311 25.09 8.87 14.78
C TYR A 311 24.50 9.83 13.71
N ASN A 312 24.83 11.13 13.82
CA ASN A 312 24.27 12.16 12.95
C ASN A 312 24.54 11.93 11.46
N SER A 313 25.74 11.46 11.11
CA SER A 313 26.08 11.18 9.69
C SER A 313 25.20 10.09 9.09
N HIS A 314 24.80 9.07 9.86
CA HIS A 314 23.88 8.02 9.44
C HIS A 314 22.46 8.58 9.19
N ALA A 315 21.98 9.41 10.13
CA ALA A 315 20.68 10.06 9.98
C ALA A 315 20.66 11.00 8.75
N ILE A 316 21.73 11.73 8.48
CA ILE A 316 21.89 12.53 7.26
C ILE A 316 21.78 11.65 6.02
N GLY A 317 22.51 10.53 5.95
CA GLY A 317 22.44 9.60 4.83
C GLY A 317 21.02 9.04 4.60
N VAL A 318 20.31 8.70 5.69
CA VAL A 318 18.91 8.22 5.63
C VAL A 318 17.98 9.30 5.07
N TYR A 319 18.06 10.55 5.56
CA TYR A 319 17.23 11.64 5.04
C TYR A 319 17.58 12.03 3.61
N GLU A 320 18.87 11.99 3.22
CA GLU A 320 19.27 12.19 1.82
C GLU A 320 18.71 11.11 0.89
N SER A 321 18.68 9.86 1.36
CA SER A 321 17.98 8.78 0.66
C SER A 321 16.48 9.05 0.61
N GLY A 322 15.87 9.53 1.70
CA GLY A 322 14.49 9.95 1.77
C GLY A 322 14.12 11.02 0.74
N VAL A 323 14.97 12.03 0.58
CA VAL A 323 14.80 13.09 -0.45
C VAL A 323 14.81 12.53 -1.87
N LYS A 324 15.51 11.43 -2.14
CA LYS A 324 15.49 10.78 -3.48
C LYS A 324 14.12 10.16 -3.78
N TYR A 325 13.48 9.57 -2.78
CA TYR A 325 12.15 8.96 -2.93
C TYR A 325 11.01 9.99 -2.82
N PHE A 326 11.18 10.99 -1.94
CA PHE A 326 10.17 12.01 -1.65
C PHE A 326 10.74 13.43 -1.79
N PRO A 327 11.13 13.85 -3.02
CA PRO A 327 11.82 15.12 -3.26
C PRO A 327 10.95 16.34 -2.97
N ALA A 328 9.66 16.16 -2.86
CA ALA A 328 8.68 17.20 -2.56
C ALA A 328 8.31 17.29 -1.06
N TYR A 329 8.81 16.40 -0.22
CA TYR A 329 8.53 16.41 1.22
C TYR A 329 9.46 17.35 1.95
N TYR A 330 8.95 18.52 2.33
CA TYR A 330 9.74 19.62 2.86
C TYR A 330 10.41 19.32 4.20
N GLU A 331 9.82 18.45 5.03
CA GLU A 331 10.37 18.14 6.36
C GLU A 331 11.74 17.46 6.29
N PHE A 332 11.99 16.59 5.31
CA PHE A 332 13.33 16.03 5.15
C PHE A 332 14.39 17.08 4.90
N HIS A 333 14.03 18.14 4.18
CA HIS A 333 14.93 19.26 3.97
C HIS A 333 15.13 20.10 5.25
N LEU A 334 14.12 20.21 6.13
CA LEU A 334 14.28 20.86 7.43
C LEU A 334 15.20 20.03 8.36
N TYR A 335 15.00 18.72 8.43
CA TYR A 335 15.89 17.85 9.21
C TYR A 335 17.34 17.89 8.70
N LEU A 336 17.55 17.87 7.40
CA LEU A 336 18.88 18.00 6.80
C LEU A 336 19.48 19.39 7.09
N TYR A 337 18.70 20.46 7.05
CA TYR A 337 19.14 21.78 7.44
C TYR A 337 19.71 21.78 8.87
N GLU A 338 18.97 21.24 9.83
CA GLU A 338 19.36 21.25 11.23
C GLU A 338 20.61 20.39 11.47
N LEU A 339 20.68 19.21 10.87
CA LEU A 339 21.81 18.29 11.04
C LEU A 339 23.10 18.78 10.38
N LEU A 340 23.01 19.43 9.23
CA LEU A 340 24.16 19.92 8.47
C LEU A 340 24.66 21.29 8.98
N LEU A 341 23.83 22.07 9.67
CA LEU A 341 24.15 23.45 10.04
C LEU A 341 25.48 23.60 10.83
N PRO A 342 25.84 22.73 11.77
CA PRO A 342 27.08 22.89 12.54
C PRO A 342 28.35 22.72 11.72
N GLU A 343 28.37 21.82 10.72
CA GLU A 343 29.59 21.44 10.00
C GLU A 343 29.57 21.88 8.54
N GLU A 344 28.38 21.94 7.91
CA GLU A 344 28.21 22.22 6.49
C GLU A 344 27.16 23.33 6.23
N PRO A 345 27.37 24.57 6.73
CA PRO A 345 26.34 25.63 6.67
C PRO A 345 25.91 26.00 5.24
N GLY A 346 26.77 25.80 4.26
CA GLY A 346 26.42 26.03 2.85
C GLY A 346 25.39 25.05 2.32
N ARG A 347 25.52 23.76 2.64
CA ARG A 347 24.52 22.72 2.30
C ARG A 347 23.24 22.92 3.11
N ALA A 348 23.37 23.21 4.41
CA ALA A 348 22.25 23.52 5.27
C ALA A 348 21.37 24.64 4.71
N LYS A 349 21.99 25.75 4.24
CA LYS A 349 21.28 26.85 3.56
C LYS A 349 20.48 26.38 2.34
N GLN A 350 21.09 25.53 1.50
CA GLN A 350 20.39 25.00 0.31
C GLN A 350 19.14 24.22 0.69
N HIS A 351 19.22 23.36 1.74
CA HIS A 351 18.09 22.61 2.23
C HIS A 351 16.99 23.52 2.82
N LEU A 352 17.35 24.52 3.62
CA LEU A 352 16.37 25.47 4.18
C LEU A 352 15.63 26.24 3.09
N LEU A 353 16.33 26.74 2.08
CA LEU A 353 15.72 27.43 0.94
C LEU A 353 14.84 26.48 0.10
N LYS A 354 15.25 25.24 -0.05
CA LYS A 354 14.44 24.23 -0.74
C LYS A 354 13.16 23.92 0.04
N ALA A 355 13.25 23.72 1.35
CA ALA A 355 12.05 23.53 2.21
C ALA A 355 11.07 24.71 2.06
N LYS A 356 11.57 25.95 2.13
CA LYS A 356 10.75 27.15 1.91
C LYS A 356 9.98 27.09 0.60
N LYS A 357 10.70 26.81 -0.51
CA LYS A 357 10.10 26.72 -1.84
C LYS A 357 9.02 25.63 -1.93
N LEU A 358 9.27 24.46 -1.32
CA LEU A 358 8.32 23.35 -1.32
C LEU A 358 7.05 23.72 -0.55
N ILE A 359 7.18 24.33 0.63
CA ILE A 359 6.02 24.80 1.41
C ILE A 359 5.23 25.84 0.60
N GLU A 360 5.89 26.81 -0.04
CA GLU A 360 5.23 27.82 -0.87
C GLU A 360 4.42 27.22 -2.01
N THR A 361 4.90 26.12 -2.63
CA THR A 361 4.35 25.60 -3.89
C THR A 361 3.45 24.37 -3.72
N ILE A 362 3.65 23.57 -2.67
CA ILE A 362 3.00 22.26 -2.53
C ILE A 362 2.00 22.25 -1.38
N GLU A 363 2.34 22.91 -0.27
CA GLU A 363 1.44 22.91 0.87
C GLU A 363 0.20 23.79 0.63
N PRO A 364 -0.98 23.32 1.08
CA PRO A 364 -2.22 24.08 0.96
C PRO A 364 -2.13 25.41 1.70
N ASP A 365 -2.83 26.40 1.19
CA ASP A 365 -2.92 27.69 1.88
C ASP A 365 -3.68 27.54 3.20
N GLY A 366 -3.11 28.13 4.28
CA GLY A 366 -3.68 28.04 5.62
C GLY A 366 -2.76 28.60 6.68
N VAL A 367 -3.22 28.58 7.92
CA VAL A 367 -2.48 29.10 9.09
C VAL A 367 -1.17 28.32 9.28
N GLU A 368 -1.18 27.02 9.05
CA GLU A 368 -0.01 26.15 9.19
C GLU A 368 1.10 26.53 8.21
N LYS A 369 0.79 26.66 6.92
CA LYS A 369 1.73 27.13 5.89
C LYS A 369 2.34 28.49 6.25
N LEU A 370 1.52 29.42 6.71
CA LEU A 370 1.99 30.76 7.11
C LEU A 370 2.93 30.68 8.32
N THR A 371 2.63 29.82 9.27
CA THR A 371 3.47 29.59 10.47
C THR A 371 4.83 29.02 10.08
N LEU A 372 4.85 27.96 9.27
CA LEU A 372 6.07 27.35 8.76
C LEU A 372 6.93 28.35 8.00
N LEU A 373 6.35 29.13 7.10
CA LEU A 373 7.08 30.16 6.33
C LEU A 373 7.65 31.24 7.23
N LYS A 374 6.95 31.63 8.29
CA LYS A 374 7.44 32.58 9.29
C LYS A 374 8.64 32.03 10.07
N GLU A 375 8.58 30.78 10.50
CA GLU A 375 9.68 30.10 11.21
C GLU A 375 10.93 29.97 10.33
N ILE A 376 10.75 29.54 9.07
CA ILE A 376 11.86 29.47 8.11
C ILE A 376 12.45 30.87 7.84
N GLY A 377 11.60 31.90 7.69
CA GLY A 377 12.06 33.28 7.53
C GLY A 377 12.90 33.77 8.72
N ALA A 378 12.50 33.43 9.94
CA ALA A 378 13.28 33.70 11.15
C ALA A 378 14.62 32.93 11.15
N ALA A 379 14.64 31.69 10.76
CA ALA A 379 15.85 30.89 10.67
C ALA A 379 16.84 31.47 9.64
N ILE A 380 16.38 31.86 8.44
CA ILE A 380 17.16 32.53 7.40
C ILE A 380 17.79 33.82 7.95
N SER A 381 16.97 34.66 8.59
CA SER A 381 17.44 35.94 9.16
C SER A 381 18.46 35.75 10.28
N LYS A 382 18.27 34.73 11.13
CA LYS A 382 19.20 34.40 12.23
C LYS A 382 20.58 33.99 11.71
N GLN A 383 20.64 33.33 10.56
CA GLN A 383 21.90 32.90 9.93
C GLN A 383 22.52 34.00 9.04
N GLY A 384 21.86 35.12 8.84
CA GLY A 384 22.32 36.19 7.95
C GLY A 384 22.28 35.82 6.47
N TRP A 385 21.34 34.98 6.07
CA TRP A 385 21.21 34.44 4.71
C TRP A 385 20.21 35.20 3.84
#